data_309c9b0a71951eeb65dfc2fd8a559253
#
_entry.id   309c9b0a71951eeb65dfc2fd8a559253
#
_cell.length_a   1.000
_cell.length_b   1.000
_cell.length_c   1.000
_cell.angle_alpha   90.00
_cell.angle_beta   90.00
_cell.angle_gamma   90.00
#
_symmetry.space_group_name_H-M   'P 1'
#
loop_
_entity.id
_entity.type
_entity.pdbx_description
1 polymer ?
#
loop_
_entity_poly.entity_id
_entity_poly.type
_entity_poly.pdbx_seq_one_letter_code
_entity_poly.pdbx_strand_id
1 'polypeptide(L)'
;LLAGVAACLGVIAAISLPFLVRQEPAFLVEKYLSTLSSYPYATVNALNFFFAAGANWVDQGAALLGLPYAVWGTVGLLASVVVGLVFFFKSRDRRAIPLGAALILAGAFCLGVRMHERYMFPALALLLLAAVLYADRRLYGIFAGFSATNAVNIYIVLQNEHVLAENQALGTVVAVLNLALLACLLLTAADLCFGGKRLSADEDLPPCRRQVVGPRLPDAAGTGERASLRMGRVDWLLMGALTLVYAVLAFYQLGDMTAPQTLWTGEAGDSAVIDLGQEERLTEFRYYGEIPYGDFTVEFSTDGANWSGAVEQSVGVHDMFKWHSAALEEDARYVRLTVTKDEIKLFEVALFGEDGTILPIASCTAEALADEQSIVPAEISYRNSMYFDEVYHGRTAYEQLHNMEWYENTHPPLGKVFISWSIAAFGMTPFGWRFAGTLAGVLMVPAMYLLCKTLFRRPLFAFFGTFLMTFDFMHLAQTRLGTIDSYPVLFIILSFAFLLRYAYMSFYHDKLWKTFVPLALSGFFMGLG
;
A
#
# COMPACT_ATOMS: atom_id res chain seq x y z
N LEU A 1 -5.53 15.99 -29.32
CA LEU A 1 -4.98 14.76 -28.74
C LEU A 1 -3.45 14.72 -28.83
N LEU A 2 -2.87 14.84 -30.05
CA LEU A 2 -1.41 14.79 -30.28
C LEU A 2 -0.64 15.86 -29.48
N ALA A 3 -1.15 17.09 -29.42
CA ALA A 3 -0.55 18.15 -28.60
C ALA A 3 -0.57 17.84 -27.10
N GLY A 4 -1.63 17.19 -26.60
CA GLY A 4 -1.71 16.73 -25.22
C GLY A 4 -0.69 15.63 -24.90
N VAL A 5 -0.54 14.66 -25.80
CA VAL A 5 0.47 13.60 -25.68
C VAL A 5 1.88 14.20 -25.68
N ALA A 6 2.18 15.11 -26.63
CA ALA A 6 3.48 15.77 -26.72
C ALA A 6 3.79 16.60 -25.46
N ALA A 7 2.80 17.30 -24.89
CA ALA A 7 2.95 18.05 -23.65
C ALA A 7 3.24 17.09 -22.47
N CYS A 8 2.52 15.98 -22.37
CA CYS A 8 2.73 14.97 -21.34
C CYS A 8 4.16 14.38 -21.40
N LEU A 9 4.59 13.96 -22.59
CA LEU A 9 5.95 13.44 -22.82
C LEU A 9 7.02 14.50 -22.51
N GLY A 10 6.76 15.77 -22.87
CA GLY A 10 7.66 16.88 -22.56
C GLY A 10 7.80 17.12 -21.04
N VAL A 11 6.70 17.01 -20.30
CA VAL A 11 6.72 17.14 -18.82
C VAL A 11 7.48 15.97 -18.20
N ILE A 12 7.21 14.73 -18.63
CA ILE A 12 7.93 13.54 -18.15
C ILE A 12 9.43 13.70 -18.41
N ALA A 13 9.82 14.09 -19.62
CA ALA A 13 11.21 14.32 -19.98
C ALA A 13 11.85 15.41 -19.09
N ALA A 14 11.17 16.55 -18.87
CA ALA A 14 11.68 17.64 -18.07
C ALA A 14 11.88 17.26 -16.59
N ILE A 15 10.94 16.51 -16.00
CA ILE A 15 11.05 16.04 -14.62
C ILE A 15 12.16 14.99 -14.47
N SER A 16 12.37 14.16 -15.50
CA SER A 16 13.38 13.09 -15.49
C SER A 16 14.80 13.60 -15.74
N LEU A 17 14.96 14.78 -16.38
CA LEU A 17 16.26 15.34 -16.76
C LEU A 17 17.29 15.38 -15.61
N PRO A 18 16.97 15.84 -14.39
CA PRO A 18 17.93 15.87 -13.29
C PRO A 18 18.48 14.47 -12.92
N PHE A 19 17.69 13.44 -13.10
CA PHE A 19 18.06 12.06 -12.79
C PHE A 19 18.87 11.41 -13.92
N LEU A 20 18.66 11.82 -15.17
CA LEU A 20 19.36 11.32 -16.35
C LEU A 20 20.80 11.83 -16.48
N VAL A 21 21.18 12.89 -15.76
CA VAL A 21 22.54 13.48 -15.83
C VAL A 21 23.63 12.48 -15.42
N ARG A 22 23.31 11.49 -14.59
CA ARG A 22 24.22 10.46 -14.09
C ARG A 22 23.86 9.04 -14.52
N GLN A 23 22.88 8.89 -15.42
CA GLN A 23 22.35 7.61 -15.86
C GLN A 23 22.44 7.49 -17.39
N GLU A 24 22.41 6.26 -17.86
CA GLU A 24 22.31 5.97 -19.29
C GLU A 24 21.01 6.55 -19.89
N PRO A 25 21.01 7.08 -21.13
CA PRO A 25 19.80 7.65 -21.74
C PRO A 25 18.60 6.68 -21.80
N ALA A 26 18.87 5.37 -21.86
CA ALA A 26 17.85 4.32 -21.88
C ALA A 26 17.26 4.03 -20.48
N PHE A 27 17.87 4.52 -19.40
CA PHE A 27 17.51 4.19 -18.00
C PHE A 27 16.01 4.22 -17.71
N LEU A 28 15.30 5.27 -18.15
CA LEU A 28 13.86 5.37 -17.91
C LEU A 28 13.08 4.23 -18.58
N VAL A 29 13.41 3.95 -19.84
CA VAL A 29 12.74 2.88 -20.59
C VAL A 29 13.06 1.53 -19.98
N GLU A 30 14.30 1.28 -19.63
CA GLU A 30 14.74 0.05 -18.97
C GLU A 30 14.07 -0.12 -17.61
N LYS A 31 13.97 0.96 -16.82
CA LYS A 31 13.31 0.93 -15.52
C LYS A 31 11.83 0.58 -15.63
N TYR A 32 11.10 1.19 -16.57
CA TYR A 32 9.69 0.85 -16.81
C TYR A 32 9.54 -0.58 -17.33
N LEU A 33 10.40 -1.04 -18.25
CA LEU A 33 10.35 -2.40 -18.76
C LEU A 33 10.70 -3.44 -17.70
N SER A 34 11.71 -3.19 -16.87
CA SER A 34 12.06 -4.08 -15.75
C SER A 34 10.95 -4.18 -14.72
N THR A 35 10.30 -3.06 -14.40
CA THR A 35 9.13 -3.05 -13.50
C THR A 35 7.96 -3.85 -14.10
N LEU A 36 7.71 -3.71 -15.41
CA LEU A 36 6.70 -4.50 -16.11
C LEU A 36 7.04 -6.00 -16.16
N SER A 37 8.31 -6.38 -16.00
CA SER A 37 8.75 -7.78 -15.96
C SER A 37 8.80 -8.35 -14.54
N SER A 38 8.52 -7.56 -13.51
CA SER A 38 8.41 -8.03 -12.13
C SER A 38 7.30 -9.07 -12.01
N TYR A 39 7.49 -10.06 -11.16
CA TYR A 39 6.54 -11.15 -10.97
C TYR A 39 6.15 -11.88 -12.26
N PRO A 40 7.08 -12.58 -12.95
CA PRO A 40 6.83 -13.21 -14.25
C PRO A 40 5.98 -14.48 -14.15
N TYR A 41 4.91 -14.45 -13.36
CA TYR A 41 4.05 -15.61 -13.10
C TYR A 41 2.70 -15.49 -13.80
N ALA A 42 2.07 -16.64 -14.08
CA ALA A 42 0.73 -16.70 -14.67
C ALA A 42 -0.32 -16.04 -13.77
N THR A 43 -0.25 -16.28 -12.45
CA THR A 43 -1.02 -15.54 -11.44
C THR A 43 -0.27 -15.60 -10.10
N VAL A 44 -0.49 -14.57 -9.26
CA VAL A 44 0.11 -14.42 -7.93
C VAL A 44 -1.03 -14.34 -6.92
N ASN A 45 -1.50 -15.50 -6.48
CA ASN A 45 -2.61 -15.65 -5.53
C ASN A 45 -3.95 -15.02 -5.96
N ALA A 46 -4.09 -14.54 -7.19
CA ALA A 46 -5.38 -14.07 -7.70
C ALA A 46 -6.21 -15.28 -8.18
N LEU A 47 -7.41 -15.42 -7.63
CA LEU A 47 -8.35 -16.50 -7.98
C LEU A 47 -9.03 -16.17 -9.33
N ASN A 48 -8.29 -16.37 -10.41
CA ASN A 48 -8.65 -16.03 -11.79
C ASN A 48 -8.58 -17.25 -12.71
N PHE A 49 -8.63 -17.05 -14.03
CA PHE A 49 -8.54 -18.12 -15.04
C PHE A 49 -7.29 -18.97 -14.86
N PHE A 50 -6.13 -18.36 -14.61
CA PHE A 50 -4.87 -19.09 -14.48
C PHE A 50 -4.79 -19.88 -13.19
N PHE A 51 -5.39 -19.39 -12.11
CA PHE A 51 -5.53 -20.17 -10.88
C PHE A 51 -6.40 -21.41 -11.11
N ALA A 52 -7.53 -21.26 -11.79
CA ALA A 52 -8.40 -22.39 -12.15
C ALA A 52 -7.71 -23.41 -13.05
N ALA A 53 -6.73 -22.97 -13.86
CA ALA A 53 -5.87 -23.83 -14.67
C ALA A 53 -4.69 -24.45 -13.88
N GLY A 54 -4.59 -24.23 -12.56
CA GLY A 54 -3.51 -24.77 -11.72
C GLY A 54 -2.17 -24.02 -11.84
N ALA A 55 -2.18 -22.78 -12.34
CA ALA A 55 -0.97 -22.02 -12.67
C ALA A 55 -0.61 -20.92 -11.64
N ASN A 56 -0.99 -21.10 -10.36
CA ASN A 56 -0.57 -20.18 -9.30
C ASN A 56 0.94 -20.28 -9.07
N TRP A 57 1.66 -19.15 -9.11
CA TRP A 57 3.11 -19.06 -9.02
C TRP A 57 3.87 -19.85 -10.10
N VAL A 58 3.21 -20.21 -11.20
CA VAL A 58 3.86 -20.83 -12.36
C VAL A 58 4.40 -19.75 -13.28
N ASP A 59 5.61 -19.95 -13.82
CA ASP A 59 6.21 -19.01 -14.78
C ASP A 59 5.29 -18.78 -15.97
N GLN A 60 5.10 -17.53 -16.37
CA GLN A 60 4.21 -17.14 -17.46
C GLN A 60 4.64 -17.64 -18.82
N GLY A 61 5.90 -18.06 -19.00
CA GLY A 61 6.42 -18.71 -20.21
C GLY A 61 6.02 -20.19 -20.32
N ALA A 62 5.53 -20.81 -19.22
CA ALA A 62 4.99 -22.16 -19.29
C ALA A 62 3.74 -22.22 -20.17
N ALA A 63 3.52 -23.37 -20.81
CA ALA A 63 2.52 -23.51 -21.86
C ALA A 63 1.19 -24.11 -21.34
N LEU A 64 0.08 -23.51 -21.76
CA LEU A 64 -1.26 -24.07 -21.68
C LEU A 64 -1.77 -24.29 -23.11
N LEU A 65 -2.14 -25.53 -23.43
CA LEU A 65 -2.63 -25.90 -24.80
C LEU A 65 -1.67 -25.47 -25.93
N GLY A 66 -0.36 -25.54 -25.66
CA GLY A 66 0.68 -25.24 -26.65
C GLY A 66 1.05 -23.75 -26.79
N LEU A 67 0.44 -22.85 -26.03
CA LEU A 67 0.78 -21.43 -25.99
C LEU A 67 1.20 -20.99 -24.58
N PRO A 68 2.20 -20.11 -24.43
CA PRO A 68 2.58 -19.55 -23.14
C PRO A 68 1.41 -18.85 -22.41
N TYR A 69 1.36 -18.93 -21.09
CA TYR A 69 0.38 -18.18 -20.29
C TYR A 69 0.40 -16.67 -20.57
N ALA A 70 1.58 -16.10 -20.84
CA ALA A 70 1.74 -14.70 -21.22
C ALA A 70 0.92 -14.34 -22.47
N VAL A 71 0.82 -15.23 -23.45
CA VAL A 71 0.03 -15.02 -24.67
C VAL A 71 -1.46 -15.02 -24.32
N TRP A 72 -1.92 -16.02 -23.57
CA TRP A 72 -3.31 -16.09 -23.11
C TRP A 72 -3.71 -14.84 -22.30
N GLY A 73 -2.86 -14.40 -21.38
CA GLY A 73 -3.11 -13.20 -20.58
C GLY A 73 -3.14 -11.93 -21.41
N THR A 74 -2.24 -11.80 -22.39
CA THR A 74 -2.22 -10.64 -23.30
C THR A 74 -3.50 -10.59 -24.14
N VAL A 75 -3.92 -11.72 -24.70
CA VAL A 75 -5.18 -11.83 -25.46
C VAL A 75 -6.38 -11.49 -24.56
N GLY A 76 -6.42 -12.02 -23.33
CA GLY A 76 -7.48 -11.73 -22.35
C GLY A 76 -7.56 -10.24 -21.99
N LEU A 77 -6.41 -9.61 -21.75
CA LEU A 77 -6.33 -8.18 -21.46
C LEU A 77 -6.79 -7.33 -22.65
N LEU A 78 -6.29 -7.60 -23.84
CA LEU A 78 -6.69 -6.90 -25.07
C LEU A 78 -8.19 -7.07 -25.35
N ALA A 79 -8.71 -8.28 -25.20
CA ALA A 79 -10.16 -8.55 -25.36
C ALA A 79 -10.99 -7.73 -24.34
N SER A 80 -10.54 -7.66 -23.08
CA SER A 80 -11.23 -6.87 -22.05
C SER A 80 -11.25 -5.37 -22.40
N VAL A 81 -10.13 -4.83 -22.87
CA VAL A 81 -10.04 -3.43 -23.31
C VAL A 81 -10.94 -3.18 -24.52
N VAL A 82 -10.85 -4.02 -25.56
CA VAL A 82 -11.69 -3.88 -26.77
C VAL A 82 -13.17 -3.94 -26.44
N VAL A 83 -13.57 -4.91 -25.62
CA VAL A 83 -14.98 -5.04 -25.17
C VAL A 83 -15.43 -3.79 -24.42
N GLY A 84 -14.68 -3.33 -23.43
CA GLY A 84 -15.01 -2.11 -22.68
C GLY A 84 -15.12 -0.88 -23.57
N LEU A 85 -14.23 -0.70 -24.54
CA LEU A 85 -14.30 0.39 -25.51
C LEU A 85 -15.51 0.27 -26.46
N VAL A 86 -15.85 -0.95 -26.89
CA VAL A 86 -17.06 -1.18 -27.72
C VAL A 86 -18.32 -0.76 -26.95
N PHE A 87 -18.44 -1.12 -25.68
CA PHE A 87 -19.55 -0.66 -24.83
C PHE A 87 -19.56 0.85 -24.69
N PHE A 88 -18.41 1.46 -24.46
CA PHE A 88 -18.29 2.91 -24.35
C PHE A 88 -18.72 3.65 -25.64
N PHE A 89 -18.18 3.26 -26.79
CA PHE A 89 -18.46 3.97 -28.04
C PHE A 89 -19.84 3.71 -28.63
N LYS A 90 -20.38 2.49 -28.46
CA LYS A 90 -21.69 2.12 -29.04
C LYS A 90 -22.88 2.50 -28.18
N SER A 91 -22.75 2.52 -26.85
CA SER A 91 -23.90 2.78 -25.98
C SER A 91 -24.44 4.20 -26.09
N ARG A 92 -23.62 5.19 -26.46
CA ARG A 92 -23.92 6.62 -26.48
C ARG A 92 -24.47 7.17 -25.15
N ASP A 93 -24.39 6.38 -24.08
CA ASP A 93 -24.85 6.71 -22.73
C ASP A 93 -23.65 6.91 -21.82
N ARG A 94 -23.57 8.06 -21.17
CA ARG A 94 -22.46 8.36 -20.24
C ARG A 94 -22.41 7.41 -19.05
N ARG A 95 -23.52 6.77 -18.67
CA ARG A 95 -23.54 5.74 -17.64
C ARG A 95 -22.72 4.51 -18.03
N ALA A 96 -22.46 4.31 -19.32
CA ALA A 96 -21.59 3.24 -19.80
C ALA A 96 -20.10 3.47 -19.47
N ILE A 97 -19.70 4.68 -19.08
CA ILE A 97 -18.29 4.96 -18.71
C ILE A 97 -17.85 4.12 -17.52
N PRO A 98 -18.47 4.20 -16.33
CA PRO A 98 -18.08 3.36 -15.20
C PRO A 98 -18.32 1.88 -15.45
N LEU A 99 -19.36 1.51 -16.20
CA LEU A 99 -19.63 0.12 -16.57
C LEU A 99 -18.54 -0.46 -17.48
N GLY A 100 -18.14 0.28 -18.51
CA GLY A 100 -17.06 -0.11 -19.41
C GLY A 100 -15.70 -0.21 -18.70
N ALA A 101 -15.41 0.75 -17.80
CA ALA A 101 -14.20 0.71 -16.99
C ALA A 101 -14.20 -0.47 -16.01
N ALA A 102 -15.35 -0.77 -15.37
CA ALA A 102 -15.49 -1.96 -14.52
C ALA A 102 -15.29 -3.27 -15.31
N LEU A 103 -15.80 -3.36 -16.54
CA LEU A 103 -15.57 -4.49 -17.45
C LEU A 103 -14.11 -4.67 -17.79
N ILE A 104 -13.38 -3.59 -18.10
CA ILE A 104 -11.94 -3.64 -18.41
C ILE A 104 -11.17 -4.17 -17.20
N LEU A 105 -11.42 -3.62 -16.01
CA LEU A 105 -10.67 -4.01 -14.81
C LEU A 105 -11.03 -5.41 -14.32
N ALA A 106 -12.31 -5.78 -14.30
CA ALA A 106 -12.73 -7.13 -13.93
C ALA A 106 -12.24 -8.16 -14.96
N GLY A 107 -12.26 -7.81 -16.25
CA GLY A 107 -11.72 -8.65 -17.32
C GLY A 107 -10.20 -8.80 -17.21
N ALA A 108 -9.47 -7.73 -16.92
CA ALA A 108 -8.03 -7.76 -16.68
C ALA A 108 -7.69 -8.66 -15.49
N PHE A 109 -8.40 -8.55 -14.38
CA PHE A 109 -8.21 -9.44 -13.22
C PHE A 109 -8.49 -10.91 -13.57
N CYS A 110 -9.62 -11.18 -14.22
CA CYS A 110 -10.05 -12.55 -14.51
C CYS A 110 -9.22 -13.25 -15.59
N LEU A 111 -8.70 -12.50 -16.57
CA LEU A 111 -8.08 -13.05 -17.78
C LEU A 111 -6.63 -12.60 -17.98
N GLY A 112 -6.11 -11.66 -17.21
CA GLY A 112 -4.74 -11.17 -17.28
C GLY A 112 -3.75 -12.05 -16.49
N VAL A 113 -2.49 -12.10 -16.94
CA VAL A 113 -1.37 -12.65 -16.16
C VAL A 113 -0.84 -11.64 -15.14
N ARG A 114 -0.04 -12.10 -14.19
CA ARG A 114 0.61 -11.28 -13.14
C ARG A 114 -0.39 -10.59 -12.21
N MET A 115 -1.60 -11.13 -12.09
CA MET A 115 -2.62 -10.57 -11.22
C MET A 115 -2.41 -11.00 -9.77
N HIS A 116 -2.56 -10.01 -8.87
CA HIS A 116 -2.60 -10.22 -7.43
C HIS A 116 -4.05 -10.23 -6.91
N GLU A 117 -4.28 -10.82 -5.76
CA GLU A 117 -5.59 -10.96 -5.10
C GLU A 117 -6.34 -9.62 -4.94
N ARG A 118 -5.62 -8.53 -4.72
CA ARG A 118 -6.18 -7.17 -4.49
C ARG A 118 -6.58 -6.42 -5.76
N TYR A 119 -6.20 -6.88 -6.94
CA TYR A 119 -6.37 -6.11 -8.19
C TYR A 119 -7.83 -6.06 -8.69
N MET A 120 -8.73 -6.85 -8.11
CA MET A 120 -10.17 -6.72 -8.35
C MET A 120 -10.78 -5.47 -7.68
N PHE A 121 -10.18 -4.94 -6.62
CA PHE A 121 -10.78 -3.88 -5.79
C PHE A 121 -11.22 -2.62 -6.56
N PRO A 122 -10.42 -2.05 -7.48
CA PRO A 122 -10.84 -0.89 -8.26
C PRO A 122 -12.07 -1.16 -9.15
N ALA A 123 -12.23 -2.39 -9.65
CA ALA A 123 -13.41 -2.78 -10.44
C ALA A 123 -14.69 -2.71 -9.61
N LEU A 124 -14.64 -3.06 -8.32
CA LEU A 124 -15.79 -3.04 -7.42
C LEU A 124 -16.36 -1.63 -7.26
N ALA A 125 -15.50 -0.63 -7.06
CA ALA A 125 -15.95 0.76 -6.93
C ALA A 125 -16.68 1.27 -8.19
N LEU A 126 -16.14 0.96 -9.37
CA LEU A 126 -16.75 1.33 -10.65
C LEU A 126 -18.03 0.56 -10.93
N LEU A 127 -18.07 -0.72 -10.55
CA LEU A 127 -19.26 -1.55 -10.70
C LEU A 127 -20.40 -1.08 -9.79
N LEU A 128 -20.10 -0.70 -8.54
CA LEU A 128 -21.08 -0.10 -7.64
C LEU A 128 -21.63 1.22 -8.22
N LEU A 129 -20.73 2.08 -8.72
CA LEU A 129 -21.15 3.32 -9.38
C LEU A 129 -22.05 3.04 -10.60
N ALA A 130 -21.69 2.05 -11.43
CA ALA A 130 -22.54 1.63 -12.55
C ALA A 130 -23.89 1.09 -12.07
N ALA A 131 -23.92 0.27 -11.01
CA ALA A 131 -25.13 -0.28 -10.42
C ALA A 131 -26.10 0.84 -9.96
N VAL A 132 -25.57 1.86 -9.29
CA VAL A 132 -26.33 3.03 -8.84
C VAL A 132 -26.86 3.84 -10.03
N LEU A 133 -26.01 4.11 -11.04
CA LEU A 133 -26.39 4.91 -12.20
C LEU A 133 -27.43 4.22 -13.10
N TYR A 134 -27.34 2.92 -13.27
CA TYR A 134 -28.31 2.14 -14.03
C TYR A 134 -29.53 1.74 -13.18
N ALA A 135 -29.40 1.68 -11.85
CA ALA A 135 -30.33 1.13 -10.90
C ALA A 135 -30.87 -0.24 -11.37
N ASP A 136 -30.00 -1.14 -11.76
CA ASP A 136 -30.30 -2.47 -12.26
C ASP A 136 -29.95 -3.55 -11.23
N ARG A 137 -30.93 -4.41 -10.90
CA ARG A 137 -30.75 -5.45 -9.85
C ARG A 137 -29.62 -6.42 -10.14
N ARG A 138 -29.35 -6.71 -11.41
CA ARG A 138 -28.28 -7.63 -11.82
C ARG A 138 -26.91 -7.07 -11.47
N LEU A 139 -26.69 -5.77 -11.70
CA LEU A 139 -25.43 -5.12 -11.36
C LEU A 139 -25.16 -5.12 -9.86
N TYR A 140 -26.18 -4.94 -9.02
CA TYR A 140 -26.03 -5.08 -7.56
C TYR A 140 -25.68 -6.51 -7.15
N GLY A 141 -26.32 -7.53 -7.76
CA GLY A 141 -26.00 -8.92 -7.51
C GLY A 141 -24.57 -9.29 -7.93
N ILE A 142 -24.12 -8.82 -9.10
CA ILE A 142 -22.77 -9.04 -9.60
C ILE A 142 -21.73 -8.32 -8.72
N PHE A 143 -22.03 -7.08 -8.28
CA PHE A 143 -21.20 -6.36 -7.31
C PHE A 143 -21.06 -7.14 -5.99
N ALA A 144 -22.16 -7.64 -5.44
CA ALA A 144 -22.13 -8.45 -4.22
C ALA A 144 -21.33 -9.74 -4.41
N GLY A 145 -21.50 -10.40 -5.56
CA GLY A 145 -20.76 -11.61 -5.93
C GLY A 145 -19.24 -11.37 -5.98
N PHE A 146 -18.80 -10.38 -6.75
CA PHE A 146 -17.37 -10.03 -6.83
C PHE A 146 -16.82 -9.54 -5.48
N SER A 147 -17.61 -8.81 -4.70
CA SER A 147 -17.19 -8.37 -3.35
C SER A 147 -16.95 -9.58 -2.43
N ALA A 148 -17.85 -10.56 -2.45
CA ALA A 148 -17.71 -11.77 -1.65
C ALA A 148 -16.50 -12.62 -2.10
N THR A 149 -16.34 -12.86 -3.40
CA THR A 149 -15.20 -13.63 -3.93
C THR A 149 -13.87 -12.94 -3.68
N ASN A 150 -13.82 -11.61 -3.80
CA ASN A 150 -12.62 -10.82 -3.50
C ASN A 150 -12.29 -10.86 -1.99
N ALA A 151 -13.29 -10.74 -1.12
CA ALA A 151 -13.08 -10.85 0.32
C ALA A 151 -12.53 -12.23 0.72
N VAL A 152 -13.07 -13.31 0.13
CA VAL A 152 -12.56 -14.68 0.33
C VAL A 152 -11.11 -14.79 -0.17
N ASN A 153 -10.80 -14.25 -1.36
CA ASN A 153 -9.45 -14.28 -1.91
C ASN A 153 -8.44 -13.60 -0.99
N ILE A 154 -8.72 -12.35 -0.57
CA ILE A 154 -7.86 -11.60 0.34
C ILE A 154 -7.74 -12.31 1.69
N TYR A 155 -8.84 -12.80 2.24
CA TYR A 155 -8.84 -13.50 3.54
C TYR A 155 -7.93 -14.74 3.53
N ILE A 156 -8.02 -15.59 2.49
CA ILE A 156 -7.19 -16.79 2.38
C ILE A 156 -5.70 -16.42 2.31
N VAL A 157 -5.35 -15.40 1.52
CA VAL A 157 -3.95 -14.96 1.38
C VAL A 157 -3.41 -14.37 2.69
N LEU A 158 -4.23 -13.62 3.44
CA LEU A 158 -3.84 -13.03 4.73
C LEU A 158 -3.65 -14.07 5.84
N GLN A 159 -4.36 -15.20 5.78
CA GLN A 159 -4.23 -16.24 6.81
C GLN A 159 -2.90 -17.00 6.72
N ASN A 160 -2.51 -17.41 5.55
CA ASN A 160 -1.20 -18.02 5.26
C ASN A 160 -1.07 -18.33 3.76
N GLU A 161 0.07 -18.08 3.16
CA GLU A 161 0.34 -18.48 1.76
C GLU A 161 0.18 -19.99 1.55
N HIS A 162 0.47 -20.81 2.57
CA HIS A 162 0.30 -22.25 2.52
C HIS A 162 -1.17 -22.70 2.47
N VAL A 163 -2.11 -21.91 2.98
CA VAL A 163 -3.56 -22.24 2.97
C VAL A 163 -4.10 -22.36 1.55
N LEU A 164 -3.58 -21.59 0.59
CA LEU A 164 -3.95 -21.72 -0.82
C LEU A 164 -3.48 -23.05 -1.42
N ALA A 165 -2.30 -23.52 -1.03
CA ALA A 165 -1.80 -24.83 -1.47
C ALA A 165 -2.63 -25.98 -0.88
N GLU A 166 -3.04 -25.88 0.38
CA GLU A 166 -3.87 -26.86 1.07
C GLU A 166 -5.34 -26.83 0.62
N ASN A 167 -5.86 -25.66 0.20
CA ASN A 167 -7.25 -25.43 -0.20
C ASN A 167 -7.41 -25.11 -1.69
N GLN A 168 -6.63 -25.73 -2.55
CA GLN A 168 -6.67 -25.52 -4.00
C GLN A 168 -8.08 -25.72 -4.59
N ALA A 169 -8.87 -26.65 -4.05
CA ALA A 169 -10.25 -26.90 -4.49
C ALA A 169 -11.15 -25.67 -4.24
N LEU A 170 -11.08 -25.06 -3.05
CA LEU A 170 -11.83 -23.84 -2.72
C LEU A 170 -11.40 -22.68 -3.62
N GLY A 171 -10.10 -22.47 -3.79
CA GLY A 171 -9.58 -21.44 -4.68
C GLY A 171 -10.05 -21.61 -6.12
N THR A 172 -10.07 -22.86 -6.63
CA THR A 172 -10.59 -23.18 -7.97
C THR A 172 -12.08 -22.86 -8.10
N VAL A 173 -12.90 -23.21 -7.11
CA VAL A 173 -14.33 -22.87 -7.10
C VAL A 173 -14.53 -21.34 -7.15
N VAL A 174 -13.80 -20.59 -6.34
CA VAL A 174 -13.89 -19.12 -6.33
C VAL A 174 -13.42 -18.53 -7.67
N ALA A 175 -12.35 -19.06 -8.26
CA ALA A 175 -11.86 -18.65 -9.57
C ALA A 175 -12.92 -18.87 -10.68
N VAL A 176 -13.58 -20.02 -10.68
CA VAL A 176 -14.69 -20.32 -11.61
C VAL A 176 -15.86 -19.39 -11.38
N LEU A 177 -16.21 -19.09 -10.12
CA LEU A 177 -17.25 -18.09 -9.80
C LEU A 177 -16.90 -16.71 -10.33
N ASN A 178 -15.65 -16.25 -10.22
CA ASN A 178 -15.20 -14.99 -10.80
C ASN A 178 -15.37 -14.95 -12.32
N LEU A 179 -15.06 -16.03 -13.02
CA LEU A 179 -15.29 -16.15 -14.47
C LEU A 179 -16.79 -16.12 -14.83
N ALA A 180 -17.61 -16.80 -14.04
CA ALA A 180 -19.06 -16.77 -14.22
C ALA A 180 -19.66 -15.38 -13.97
N LEU A 181 -19.18 -14.67 -12.93
CA LEU A 181 -19.57 -13.28 -12.65
C LEU A 181 -19.14 -12.33 -13.77
N LEU A 182 -17.95 -12.52 -14.34
CA LEU A 182 -17.51 -11.76 -15.52
C LEU A 182 -18.44 -11.99 -16.71
N ALA A 183 -18.82 -13.23 -16.99
CA ALA A 183 -19.78 -13.54 -18.04
C ALA A 183 -21.16 -12.91 -17.78
N CYS A 184 -21.66 -12.97 -16.53
CA CYS A 184 -22.88 -12.27 -16.13
C CYS A 184 -22.79 -10.75 -16.32
N LEU A 185 -21.64 -10.16 -16.00
CA LEU A 185 -21.39 -8.74 -16.19
C LEU A 185 -21.42 -8.36 -17.67
N LEU A 186 -20.76 -9.14 -18.53
CA LEU A 186 -20.78 -8.95 -19.99
C LEU A 186 -22.20 -9.02 -20.57
N LEU A 187 -22.97 -10.04 -20.20
CA LEU A 187 -24.35 -10.20 -20.66
C LEU A 187 -25.26 -9.06 -20.18
N THR A 188 -25.12 -8.66 -18.91
CA THR A 188 -25.88 -7.55 -18.34
C THR A 188 -25.53 -6.22 -19.04
N ALA A 189 -24.24 -5.97 -19.28
CA ALA A 189 -23.79 -4.79 -19.99
C ALA A 189 -24.30 -4.78 -21.44
N ALA A 190 -24.32 -5.91 -22.13
CA ALA A 190 -24.90 -6.03 -23.46
C ALA A 190 -26.40 -5.69 -23.48
N ASP A 191 -27.18 -6.21 -22.54
CA ASP A 191 -28.59 -5.88 -22.39
C ASP A 191 -28.83 -4.39 -22.13
N LEU A 192 -28.04 -3.79 -21.24
CA LEU A 192 -28.16 -2.39 -20.86
C LEU A 192 -27.74 -1.42 -21.98
N CYS A 193 -26.69 -1.74 -22.70
CA CYS A 193 -26.08 -0.86 -23.69
C CYS A 193 -26.71 -1.03 -25.09
N PHE A 194 -27.12 -2.24 -25.46
CA PHE A 194 -27.61 -2.57 -26.82
C PHE A 194 -29.04 -3.05 -26.83
N GLY A 195 -29.50 -3.86 -25.86
CA GLY A 195 -30.83 -4.42 -25.79
C GLY A 195 -31.90 -3.46 -25.24
N GLY A 196 -31.46 -2.41 -24.52
CA GLY A 196 -32.37 -1.47 -23.84
C GLY A 196 -33.17 -2.12 -22.70
N LYS A 197 -32.87 -3.36 -22.34
CA LYS A 197 -33.55 -4.11 -21.27
C LYS A 197 -32.92 -3.77 -19.92
N ARG A 198 -33.75 -3.30 -19.00
CA ARG A 198 -33.36 -2.96 -17.64
C ARG A 198 -34.27 -3.71 -16.66
N LEU A 199 -33.66 -4.36 -15.67
CA LEU A 199 -34.36 -4.90 -14.52
C LEU A 199 -34.30 -3.86 -13.40
N SER A 200 -35.29 -2.98 -13.31
CA SER A 200 -35.31 -1.90 -12.33
C SER A 200 -35.18 -2.45 -10.91
N ALA A 201 -34.33 -1.82 -10.11
CA ALA A 201 -34.25 -2.05 -8.68
C ALA A 201 -35.43 -1.39 -7.95
N ASP A 202 -36.09 -0.41 -8.60
CA ASP A 202 -37.20 0.37 -8.09
C ASP A 202 -38.33 0.36 -9.15
N GLU A 203 -39.45 -0.26 -8.85
CA GLU A 203 -40.55 -0.40 -9.79
C GLU A 203 -41.26 0.95 -10.06
N ASP A 204 -41.09 1.93 -9.16
CA ASP A 204 -41.76 3.24 -9.21
C ASP A 204 -40.94 4.35 -9.90
N LEU A 205 -39.70 4.06 -10.33
CA LEU A 205 -38.95 5.06 -11.09
C LEU A 205 -39.47 5.15 -12.52
N PRO A 206 -39.95 6.35 -12.98
CA PRO A 206 -40.41 6.53 -14.35
C PRO A 206 -39.28 6.13 -15.32
N PRO A 207 -39.64 5.54 -16.49
CA PRO A 207 -38.64 5.15 -17.48
C PRO A 207 -37.76 6.35 -17.78
N CYS A 208 -36.44 6.16 -17.58
CA CYS A 208 -35.47 7.21 -17.79
C CYS A 208 -35.58 7.68 -19.23
N ARG A 209 -36.40 8.75 -19.47
CA ARG A 209 -36.32 9.46 -20.74
C ARG A 209 -34.86 9.74 -20.99
N ARG A 210 -34.39 9.52 -22.22
CA ARG A 210 -33.07 9.91 -22.73
C ARG A 210 -32.80 11.40 -22.45
N GLN A 211 -32.70 11.76 -21.19
CA GLN A 211 -32.02 12.97 -20.83
C GLN A 211 -30.55 12.63 -20.92
N VAL A 212 -29.88 13.26 -21.87
CA VAL A 212 -28.44 13.45 -21.83
C VAL A 212 -28.17 14.20 -20.52
N VAL A 213 -28.13 13.48 -19.42
CA VAL A 213 -27.59 13.98 -18.16
C VAL A 213 -26.06 13.86 -18.33
N GLY A 214 -25.54 14.81 -19.14
CA GLY A 214 -24.23 15.30 -18.78
C GLY A 214 -24.33 15.78 -17.34
N PRO A 215 -23.27 15.79 -16.53
CA PRO A 215 -23.26 16.68 -15.42
C PRO A 215 -23.69 18.02 -16.02
N ARG A 216 -24.94 18.45 -15.76
CA ARG A 216 -25.22 19.85 -15.94
C ARG A 216 -24.26 20.49 -14.97
N LEU A 217 -23.12 20.93 -15.49
CA LEU A 217 -22.40 22.03 -14.86
C LEU A 217 -23.53 23.00 -14.57
N PRO A 218 -23.86 23.28 -13.30
CA PRO A 218 -25.01 24.09 -12.98
C PRO A 218 -24.88 25.32 -13.84
N ASP A 219 -25.90 25.54 -14.71
CA ASP A 219 -25.90 26.69 -15.60
C ASP A 219 -25.49 27.88 -14.75
N ALA A 220 -24.44 28.56 -15.14
CA ALA A 220 -23.98 29.78 -14.49
C ALA A 220 -25.05 30.90 -14.52
N ALA A 221 -26.19 30.63 -15.13
CA ALA A 221 -27.37 31.50 -15.32
C ALA A 221 -28.63 31.08 -14.55
N GLY A 222 -28.63 29.95 -13.84
CA GLY A 222 -29.78 29.55 -13.03
C GLY A 222 -29.84 30.33 -11.72
N THR A 223 -30.86 31.11 -11.52
CA THR A 223 -31.22 31.90 -10.33
C THR A 223 -31.60 31.07 -9.10
N GLY A 224 -31.23 29.82 -9.01
CA GLY A 224 -31.27 29.05 -7.78
C GLY A 224 -30.01 29.33 -6.97
N GLU A 225 -30.11 29.46 -5.65
CA GLU A 225 -29.05 29.63 -4.70
C GLU A 225 -27.77 28.96 -5.19
N ARG A 226 -26.78 29.76 -5.58
CA ARG A 226 -25.42 29.29 -5.84
C ARG A 226 -24.95 28.64 -4.54
N ALA A 227 -25.20 27.35 -4.38
CA ALA A 227 -24.64 26.61 -3.27
C ALA A 227 -23.14 26.86 -3.31
N SER A 228 -22.69 27.67 -2.38
CA SER A 228 -21.41 28.35 -2.43
C SER A 228 -20.30 27.30 -2.38
N LEU A 229 -19.36 27.36 -3.32
CA LEU A 229 -18.05 26.69 -3.20
C LEU A 229 -17.21 27.28 -2.05
N ARG A 230 -17.70 28.39 -1.43
CA ARG A 230 -17.02 29.01 -0.30
C ARG A 230 -17.20 28.16 0.95
N MET A 231 -16.13 27.95 1.66
CA MET A 231 -16.11 27.32 2.98
C MET A 231 -16.78 28.28 3.98
N GLY A 232 -17.91 27.86 4.54
CA GLY A 232 -18.59 28.58 5.62
C GLY A 232 -18.02 28.19 6.99
N ARG A 233 -18.50 28.86 8.05
CA ARG A 233 -18.08 28.55 9.44
C ARG A 233 -18.35 27.09 9.82
N VAL A 234 -19.49 26.54 9.37
CA VAL A 234 -19.87 25.14 9.61
C VAL A 234 -18.91 24.19 8.90
N ASP A 235 -18.49 24.49 7.67
CA ASP A 235 -17.53 23.66 6.94
C ASP A 235 -16.19 23.60 7.69
N TRP A 236 -15.66 24.73 8.14
CA TRP A 236 -14.40 24.78 8.88
C TRP A 236 -14.48 24.02 10.21
N LEU A 237 -15.61 24.13 10.92
CA LEU A 237 -15.84 23.44 12.18
C LEU A 237 -15.89 21.92 11.96
N LEU A 238 -16.68 21.44 11.00
CA LEU A 238 -16.84 20.00 10.73
C LEU A 238 -15.53 19.39 10.21
N MET A 239 -14.86 20.07 9.27
CA MET A 239 -13.57 19.64 8.76
C MET A 239 -12.52 19.60 9.86
N GLY A 240 -12.41 20.66 10.67
CA GLY A 240 -11.45 20.74 11.77
C GLY A 240 -11.70 19.69 12.84
N ALA A 241 -12.96 19.44 13.21
CA ALA A 241 -13.34 18.42 14.19
C ALA A 241 -12.95 17.01 13.70
N LEU A 242 -13.29 16.63 12.46
CA LEU A 242 -12.90 15.34 11.89
C LEU A 242 -11.37 15.19 11.82
N THR A 243 -10.68 16.23 11.37
CA THR A 243 -9.21 16.22 11.28
C THR A 243 -8.56 16.04 12.65
N LEU A 244 -9.06 16.76 13.67
CA LEU A 244 -8.54 16.64 15.04
C LEU A 244 -8.79 15.26 15.63
N VAL A 245 -10.01 14.74 15.50
CA VAL A 245 -10.35 13.40 16.01
C VAL A 245 -9.47 12.34 15.33
N TYR A 246 -9.34 12.42 14.03
CA TYR A 246 -8.48 11.47 13.31
C TYR A 246 -7.01 11.62 13.71
N ALA A 247 -6.49 12.84 13.84
CA ALA A 247 -5.11 13.06 14.27
C ALA A 247 -4.83 12.42 15.63
N VAL A 248 -5.73 12.60 16.61
CA VAL A 248 -5.61 11.96 17.93
C VAL A 248 -5.59 10.44 17.80
N LEU A 249 -6.52 9.85 17.04
CA LEU A 249 -6.58 8.39 16.82
C LEU A 249 -5.34 7.86 16.09
N ALA A 250 -4.91 8.56 15.05
CA ALA A 250 -3.81 8.11 14.20
C ALA A 250 -2.45 8.17 14.90
N PHE A 251 -2.22 9.20 15.73
CA PHE A 251 -0.96 9.33 16.48
C PHE A 251 -0.97 8.62 17.85
N TYR A 252 -2.14 8.18 18.33
CA TYR A 252 -2.21 7.45 19.61
C TYR A 252 -1.50 6.11 19.50
N GLN A 253 -0.46 5.89 20.33
CA GLN A 253 0.37 4.69 20.32
C GLN A 253 0.88 4.30 18.92
N LEU A 254 1.36 5.27 18.15
CA LEU A 254 1.86 5.07 16.80
C LEU A 254 3.12 4.19 16.77
N GLY A 255 3.98 4.32 17.75
CA GLY A 255 5.22 3.59 17.94
C GLY A 255 6.03 4.22 19.06
N ASP A 256 7.01 3.49 19.54
CA ASP A 256 7.92 3.99 20.58
C ASP A 256 8.83 5.09 19.98
N MET A 257 9.11 6.10 20.78
CA MET A 257 9.97 7.24 20.41
C MET A 257 11.45 6.97 20.69
N THR A 258 11.74 5.80 21.22
CA THR A 258 13.10 5.32 21.52
C THR A 258 13.34 4.02 20.79
N ALA A 259 14.57 3.81 20.37
CA ALA A 259 15.12 2.57 19.84
C ALA A 259 16.63 2.57 20.15
N PRO A 260 17.30 1.42 20.17
CA PRO A 260 18.76 1.37 20.37
C PRO A 260 19.50 2.25 19.36
N GLN A 261 20.54 2.96 19.81
CA GLN A 261 21.28 3.94 19.00
C GLN A 261 22.77 3.62 18.91
N THR A 262 23.34 2.99 19.94
CA THR A 262 24.73 2.54 19.95
C THR A 262 24.82 1.16 19.32
N LEU A 263 25.88 0.91 18.57
CA LEU A 263 26.00 -0.36 17.84
C LEU A 263 27.40 -0.97 17.95
N TRP A 264 27.44 -2.28 17.97
CA TRP A 264 28.63 -3.07 17.76
C TRP A 264 28.67 -3.62 16.33
N THR A 265 29.86 -3.51 15.70
CA THR A 265 30.12 -4.12 14.39
C THR A 265 31.08 -5.28 14.57
N GLY A 266 30.74 -6.45 14.06
CA GLY A 266 31.57 -7.64 14.06
C GLY A 266 31.74 -8.23 12.67
N GLU A 267 32.96 -8.58 12.30
CA GLU A 267 33.32 -9.37 11.11
C GLU A 267 33.34 -10.86 11.43
N ALA A 268 33.30 -11.72 10.42
CA ALA A 268 33.36 -13.18 10.62
C ALA A 268 34.59 -13.60 11.41
N GLY A 269 34.37 -14.22 12.56
CA GLY A 269 35.41 -14.60 13.53
C GLY A 269 35.49 -13.68 14.75
N ASP A 270 34.93 -12.48 14.71
CA ASP A 270 34.86 -11.60 15.87
C ASP A 270 33.87 -12.14 16.92
N SER A 271 34.18 -11.86 18.20
CA SER A 271 33.31 -12.29 19.29
C SER A 271 33.16 -11.21 20.37
N ALA A 272 31.99 -11.18 20.99
CA ALA A 272 31.71 -10.40 22.19
C ALA A 272 31.32 -11.35 23.33
N VAL A 273 31.81 -11.06 24.54
CA VAL A 273 31.53 -11.86 25.74
C VAL A 273 30.81 -10.99 26.76
N ILE A 274 29.68 -11.48 27.22
CA ILE A 274 28.83 -10.90 28.27
C ILE A 274 29.07 -11.69 29.55
N ASP A 275 29.37 -11.03 30.68
CA ASP A 275 29.43 -11.60 32.03
C ASP A 275 28.23 -11.13 32.85
N LEU A 276 27.41 -12.04 33.33
CA LEU A 276 26.26 -11.76 34.20
C LEU A 276 26.68 -11.57 35.67
N GLY A 277 27.97 -11.82 36.00
CA GLY A 277 28.50 -11.72 37.35
C GLY A 277 28.24 -12.95 38.21
N GLN A 278 27.21 -13.69 37.96
CA GLN A 278 26.84 -14.95 38.61
C GLN A 278 26.22 -15.92 37.61
N GLU A 279 26.12 -17.18 37.99
CA GLU A 279 25.39 -18.18 37.18
C GLU A 279 23.89 -17.95 37.28
N GLU A 280 23.20 -17.87 36.14
CA GLU A 280 21.77 -17.62 36.00
C GLU A 280 21.15 -18.65 35.05
N ARG A 281 19.86 -18.96 35.26
CA ARG A 281 19.05 -19.72 34.32
C ARG A 281 18.52 -18.82 33.23
N LEU A 282 18.99 -19.03 31.99
CA LEU A 282 18.62 -18.26 30.81
C LEU A 282 17.43 -18.90 30.10
N THR A 283 16.37 -18.11 29.85
CA THR A 283 15.16 -18.59 29.18
C THR A 283 14.93 -17.93 27.83
N GLU A 284 15.53 -16.74 27.59
CA GLU A 284 15.38 -16.02 26.34
C GLU A 284 16.60 -15.14 26.09
N PHE A 285 17.01 -15.09 24.81
CA PHE A 285 17.97 -14.13 24.27
C PHE A 285 17.25 -13.21 23.30
N ARG A 286 17.39 -11.90 23.47
CA ARG A 286 16.89 -10.89 22.51
C ARG A 286 18.01 -10.10 21.92
N TYR A 287 17.83 -9.66 20.67
CA TYR A 287 18.76 -8.77 19.97
C TYR A 287 18.04 -7.84 19.00
N TYR A 288 18.68 -6.71 18.71
CA TYR A 288 18.20 -5.72 17.75
C TYR A 288 19.27 -5.49 16.68
N GLY A 289 18.96 -5.79 15.42
CA GLY A 289 19.93 -5.76 14.31
C GLY A 289 19.80 -4.57 13.39
N GLU A 290 20.92 -4.22 12.71
CA GLU A 290 21.04 -3.23 11.65
C GLU A 290 21.52 -3.85 10.33
N ILE A 291 21.76 -3.04 9.32
CA ILE A 291 22.42 -3.33 8.04
C ILE A 291 23.95 -3.33 8.24
N PRO A 292 24.71 -4.31 7.74
CA PRO A 292 24.34 -5.38 6.83
C PRO A 292 23.79 -6.63 7.54
N TYR A 293 23.46 -7.64 6.75
CA TYR A 293 22.95 -8.93 7.23
C TYR A 293 24.07 -9.98 7.28
N GLY A 294 24.01 -10.84 8.31
CA GLY A 294 24.96 -11.92 8.51
C GLY A 294 24.50 -12.88 9.59
N ASP A 295 25.33 -13.90 9.87
CA ASP A 295 25.00 -14.96 10.81
C ASP A 295 25.95 -14.92 12.01
N PHE A 296 25.44 -15.27 13.19
CA PHE A 296 26.23 -15.38 14.42
C PHE A 296 25.73 -16.53 15.29
N THR A 297 26.59 -17.02 16.19
CA THR A 297 26.23 -18.00 17.20
C THR A 297 26.26 -17.39 18.58
N VAL A 298 25.38 -17.89 19.46
CA VAL A 298 25.36 -17.57 20.89
C VAL A 298 25.74 -18.83 21.63
N GLU A 299 26.82 -18.79 22.45
CA GLU A 299 27.32 -19.91 23.22
C GLU A 299 27.35 -19.55 24.71
N PHE A 300 27.28 -20.54 25.56
CA PHE A 300 27.10 -20.40 27.00
C PHE A 300 28.25 -21.04 27.79
N SER A 301 28.60 -20.46 28.93
CA SER A 301 29.60 -21.00 29.81
C SER A 301 29.36 -20.60 31.26
N THR A 302 29.69 -21.49 32.21
CA THR A 302 29.67 -21.19 33.64
C THR A 302 31.03 -20.69 34.15
N ASP A 303 32.13 -21.06 33.49
CA ASP A 303 33.49 -20.77 33.91
C ASP A 303 34.28 -19.81 32.99
N GLY A 304 33.69 -19.42 31.85
CA GLY A 304 34.29 -18.56 30.83
C GLY A 304 35.37 -19.24 29.97
N ALA A 305 35.65 -20.53 30.19
CA ALA A 305 36.66 -21.29 29.47
C ALA A 305 36.06 -22.40 28.60
N ASN A 306 35.06 -23.10 29.11
CA ASN A 306 34.36 -24.18 28.41
C ASN A 306 33.04 -23.69 27.89
N TRP A 307 32.86 -23.71 26.58
CA TRP A 307 31.67 -23.19 25.89
C TRP A 307 30.80 -24.33 25.33
N SER A 308 29.51 -24.21 25.46
CA SER A 308 28.53 -25.20 25.02
C SER A 308 27.23 -24.53 24.56
N GLY A 309 26.29 -25.30 24.05
CA GLY A 309 24.93 -24.86 23.76
C GLY A 309 24.81 -23.85 22.62
N ALA A 310 25.60 -24.00 21.54
CA ALA A 310 25.59 -23.04 20.43
C ALA A 310 24.19 -22.90 19.78
N VAL A 311 23.63 -21.68 19.82
CA VAL A 311 22.39 -21.32 19.18
C VAL A 311 22.68 -20.42 17.99
N GLU A 312 22.36 -20.88 16.79
CA GLU A 312 22.55 -20.09 15.57
C GLU A 312 21.50 -19.00 15.47
N GLN A 313 21.93 -17.79 15.14
CA GLN A 313 21.09 -16.63 14.92
C GLN A 313 21.50 -15.92 13.63
N SER A 314 20.58 -15.16 13.04
CA SER A 314 20.87 -14.36 11.86
C SER A 314 20.18 -13.01 11.90
N VAL A 315 20.79 -12.02 11.28
CA VAL A 315 20.12 -10.78 10.89
C VAL A 315 19.89 -10.88 9.39
N GLY A 316 18.68 -11.26 9.00
CA GLY A 316 18.29 -11.41 7.59
C GLY A 316 17.88 -10.08 6.96
N VAL A 317 17.60 -10.14 5.65
CA VAL A 317 17.20 -8.96 4.85
C VAL A 317 15.92 -8.29 5.38
N HIS A 318 15.05 -9.06 6.04
CA HIS A 318 13.77 -8.60 6.59
C HIS A 318 13.78 -8.43 8.12
N ASP A 319 14.94 -8.57 8.74
CA ASP A 319 15.08 -8.66 10.20
C ASP A 319 15.69 -7.40 10.83
N MET A 320 16.03 -6.42 10.02
CA MET A 320 16.65 -5.17 10.44
C MET A 320 15.66 -4.24 11.13
N PHE A 321 16.16 -3.50 12.10
CA PHE A 321 15.37 -2.57 12.93
C PHE A 321 14.17 -3.22 13.60
N LYS A 322 14.39 -4.46 14.03
CA LYS A 322 13.44 -5.29 14.77
C LYS A 322 14.10 -5.94 15.97
N TRP A 323 13.34 -6.12 17.03
CA TRP A 323 13.69 -7.02 18.10
C TRP A 323 13.43 -8.46 17.69
N HIS A 324 14.39 -9.32 17.91
CA HIS A 324 14.34 -10.76 17.72
C HIS A 324 14.45 -11.46 19.06
N SER A 325 13.88 -12.65 19.14
CA SER A 325 13.86 -13.45 20.35
C SER A 325 14.21 -14.90 20.00
N ALA A 326 15.12 -15.48 20.78
CA ALA A 326 15.43 -16.90 20.76
C ALA A 326 15.19 -17.49 22.14
N ALA A 327 14.38 -18.53 22.22
CA ALA A 327 14.14 -19.26 23.46
C ALA A 327 15.43 -20.03 23.85
N LEU A 328 15.76 -20.01 25.15
CA LEU A 328 16.89 -20.68 25.74
C LEU A 328 16.45 -21.59 26.87
N GLU A 329 17.29 -22.60 27.17
CA GLU A 329 17.16 -23.47 28.35
C GLU A 329 18.58 -23.78 28.90
N GLU A 330 19.36 -22.73 29.20
CA GLU A 330 20.76 -22.85 29.55
C GLU A 330 21.06 -22.24 30.92
N ASP A 331 21.97 -22.86 31.67
CA ASP A 331 22.54 -22.30 32.90
C ASP A 331 23.92 -21.74 32.59
N ALA A 332 24.08 -20.42 32.71
CA ALA A 332 25.34 -19.76 32.35
C ALA A 332 25.63 -18.51 33.17
N ARG A 333 26.89 -18.21 33.36
CA ARG A 333 27.36 -16.90 33.80
C ARG A 333 27.88 -16.07 32.62
N TYR A 334 28.51 -16.73 31.64
CA TYR A 334 29.06 -16.06 30.46
C TYR A 334 28.31 -16.44 29.22
N VAL A 335 28.04 -15.44 28.36
CA VAL A 335 27.42 -15.62 27.06
C VAL A 335 28.32 -15.03 26.00
N ARG A 336 28.67 -15.80 24.98
CA ARG A 336 29.53 -15.38 23.88
C ARG A 336 28.78 -15.32 22.59
N LEU A 337 28.80 -14.16 21.95
CA LEU A 337 28.33 -13.98 20.57
C LEU A 337 29.54 -14.11 19.65
N THR A 338 29.47 -14.95 18.64
CA THR A 338 30.53 -15.11 17.64
C THR A 338 29.95 -14.95 16.26
N VAL A 339 30.47 -14.00 15.46
CA VAL A 339 30.08 -13.81 14.07
C VAL A 339 30.59 -14.97 13.23
N THR A 340 29.69 -15.69 12.56
CA THR A 340 30.04 -16.89 11.80
C THR A 340 30.12 -16.62 10.30
N LYS A 341 29.38 -15.62 9.82
CA LYS A 341 29.31 -15.31 8.40
C LYS A 341 29.01 -13.84 8.16
N ASP A 342 29.71 -13.27 7.18
CA ASP A 342 29.60 -11.88 6.74
C ASP A 342 29.89 -10.87 7.88
N GLU A 343 29.57 -9.60 7.69
CA GLU A 343 29.59 -8.55 8.71
C GLU A 343 28.20 -8.46 9.35
N ILE A 344 28.13 -8.32 10.65
CA ILE A 344 26.88 -7.99 11.36
C ILE A 344 27.01 -6.70 12.13
N LYS A 345 25.89 -6.03 12.32
CA LYS A 345 25.73 -4.90 13.23
C LYS A 345 24.56 -5.14 14.16
N LEU A 346 24.86 -5.14 15.45
CA LEU A 346 23.86 -5.28 16.51
C LEU A 346 23.89 -4.04 17.38
N PHE A 347 22.71 -3.49 17.66
CA PHE A 347 22.60 -2.35 18.57
C PHE A 347 22.57 -2.78 20.02
N GLU A 348 21.69 -3.71 20.37
CA GLU A 348 21.46 -4.08 21.76
C GLU A 348 21.10 -5.56 21.86
N VAL A 349 21.54 -6.21 22.95
CA VAL A 349 21.17 -7.58 23.29
C VAL A 349 20.68 -7.64 24.73
N ALA A 350 19.78 -8.56 25.04
CA ALA A 350 19.29 -8.77 26.38
C ALA A 350 19.10 -10.26 26.67
N LEU A 351 19.29 -10.63 27.93
CA LEU A 351 19.12 -11.97 28.48
C LEU A 351 18.01 -11.96 29.52
N PHE A 352 17.16 -12.97 29.51
CA PHE A 352 16.01 -13.07 30.39
C PHE A 352 16.12 -14.31 31.28
N GLY A 353 15.78 -14.14 32.54
CA GLY A 353 15.72 -15.20 33.55
C GLY A 353 14.40 -15.96 33.57
N GLU A 354 14.26 -16.95 34.46
CA GLU A 354 13.04 -17.78 34.62
C GLU A 354 11.78 -16.97 34.96
N ASP A 355 11.96 -15.86 35.64
CA ASP A 355 10.86 -14.96 36.01
C ASP A 355 10.43 -14.01 34.86
N GLY A 356 11.06 -14.14 33.68
CA GLY A 356 10.80 -13.30 32.52
C GLY A 356 11.34 -11.87 32.68
N THR A 357 12.22 -11.60 33.64
CA THR A 357 12.88 -10.30 33.80
C THR A 357 14.21 -10.26 33.07
N ILE A 358 14.62 -9.04 32.67
CA ILE A 358 15.93 -8.80 32.07
C ILE A 358 17.01 -9.01 33.15
N LEU A 359 17.99 -9.87 32.86
CA LEU A 359 19.11 -10.13 33.74
C LEU A 359 20.12 -8.98 33.66
N PRO A 360 20.63 -8.49 34.79
CA PRO A 360 21.63 -7.44 34.79
C PRO A 360 22.94 -7.95 34.21
N ILE A 361 23.54 -7.22 33.28
CA ILE A 361 24.85 -7.49 32.71
C ILE A 361 25.92 -6.80 33.56
N ALA A 362 26.83 -7.58 34.15
CA ALA A 362 27.89 -7.04 34.96
C ALA A 362 29.01 -6.42 34.11
N SER A 363 29.33 -7.04 32.96
CA SER A 363 30.26 -6.48 31.96
C SER A 363 30.02 -7.10 30.60
N CYS A 364 30.42 -6.36 29.56
CA CYS A 364 30.43 -6.83 28.18
C CYS A 364 31.72 -6.37 27.49
N THR A 365 32.39 -7.25 26.75
CA THR A 365 33.61 -6.86 26.02
C THR A 365 33.32 -5.89 24.86
N ALA A 366 32.08 -5.87 24.38
CA ALA A 366 31.54 -4.90 23.43
C ALA A 366 30.44 -4.09 24.14
N GLU A 367 30.84 -3.02 24.87
CA GLU A 367 29.93 -2.23 25.72
C GLU A 367 28.65 -1.81 24.99
N ALA A 368 28.74 -1.44 23.71
CA ALA A 368 27.63 -1.02 22.88
C ALA A 368 26.52 -2.09 22.69
N LEU A 369 26.76 -3.34 23.04
CA LEU A 369 25.75 -4.40 23.00
C LEU A 369 24.85 -4.44 24.26
N ALA A 370 25.20 -3.69 25.31
CA ALA A 370 24.57 -3.81 26.61
C ALA A 370 24.43 -2.49 27.37
N ASP A 371 24.54 -1.36 26.68
CA ASP A 371 24.54 -0.03 27.33
C ASP A 371 23.14 0.63 27.32
N GLU A 372 22.20 0.08 26.57
CA GLU A 372 20.83 0.60 26.42
C GLU A 372 19.75 -0.36 26.99
N GLN A 373 20.05 -1.17 27.99
CA GLN A 373 19.16 -2.19 28.59
C GLN A 373 17.78 -1.65 29.00
N SER A 374 17.69 -0.37 29.34
CA SER A 374 16.43 0.26 29.77
C SER A 374 15.38 0.40 28.65
N ILE A 375 15.78 0.29 27.40
CA ILE A 375 14.88 0.38 26.24
C ILE A 375 14.51 -0.97 25.65
N VAL A 376 15.04 -2.06 26.20
CA VAL A 376 14.64 -3.42 25.83
C VAL A 376 13.15 -3.60 26.16
N PRO A 377 12.31 -3.94 25.19
CA PRO A 377 10.86 -4.01 25.44
C PRO A 377 10.51 -5.24 26.27
N ALA A 378 9.50 -5.13 27.14
CA ALA A 378 8.94 -6.29 27.85
C ALA A 378 8.31 -7.29 26.85
N GLU A 379 7.66 -6.78 25.81
CA GLU A 379 7.06 -7.58 24.72
C GLU A 379 7.47 -7.01 23.36
N ILE A 380 7.86 -7.91 22.45
CA ILE A 380 8.13 -7.54 21.05
C ILE A 380 6.81 -7.32 20.33
N SER A 381 6.65 -6.17 19.72
CA SER A 381 5.42 -5.81 19.01
C SER A 381 5.70 -4.81 17.89
N TYR A 382 4.66 -4.49 17.11
CA TYR A 382 4.74 -3.42 16.13
C TYR A 382 5.15 -2.05 16.71
N ARG A 383 5.00 -1.85 18.04
CA ARG A 383 5.35 -0.59 18.69
C ARG A 383 6.83 -0.34 18.78
N ASN A 384 7.64 -1.40 18.84
CA ASN A 384 9.09 -1.34 19.05
C ASN A 384 9.94 -1.94 17.91
N SER A 385 9.29 -2.43 16.88
CA SER A 385 9.95 -3.09 15.74
C SER A 385 9.31 -2.68 14.43
N MET A 386 10.06 -2.77 13.33
CA MET A 386 9.48 -2.64 11.99
C MET A 386 8.46 -3.74 11.74
N TYR A 387 7.40 -3.39 11.05
CA TYR A 387 6.30 -4.28 10.74
C TYR A 387 5.93 -4.19 9.25
N PHE A 388 5.63 -5.31 8.62
CA PHE A 388 5.20 -5.41 7.24
C PHE A 388 6.22 -4.73 6.28
N ASP A 389 5.77 -3.94 5.31
CA ASP A 389 6.62 -3.29 4.30
C ASP A 389 7.50 -2.14 4.85
N GLU A 390 7.43 -1.84 6.16
CA GLU A 390 8.35 -0.89 6.79
C GLU A 390 9.82 -1.31 6.64
N VAL A 391 10.08 -2.63 6.61
CA VAL A 391 11.41 -3.20 6.39
C VAL A 391 12.01 -2.83 5.03
N TYR A 392 11.18 -2.52 4.04
CA TYR A 392 11.65 -2.05 2.73
C TYR A 392 11.77 -0.52 2.71
N HIS A 393 10.72 0.18 3.10
CA HIS A 393 10.62 1.62 2.92
C HIS A 393 11.33 2.42 4.01
N GLY A 394 11.16 2.03 5.28
CA GLY A 394 11.87 2.64 6.41
C GLY A 394 13.38 2.38 6.34
N ARG A 395 13.78 1.15 5.98
CA ARG A 395 15.18 0.82 5.71
C ARG A 395 15.76 1.68 4.60
N THR A 396 15.11 1.74 3.43
CA THR A 396 15.64 2.53 2.31
C THR A 396 15.67 4.03 2.61
N ALA A 397 14.74 4.52 3.43
CA ALA A 397 14.79 5.90 3.93
C ALA A 397 16.02 6.14 4.84
N TYR A 398 16.39 5.18 5.67
CA TYR A 398 17.62 5.20 6.46
C TYR A 398 18.86 5.15 5.56
N GLU A 399 18.89 4.25 4.58
CA GLU A 399 19.98 4.14 3.59
C GLU A 399 20.18 5.47 2.84
N GLN A 400 19.09 6.18 2.48
CA GLN A 400 19.16 7.51 1.86
C GLN A 400 19.83 8.55 2.76
N LEU A 401 19.52 8.56 4.06
CA LEU A 401 20.13 9.48 5.02
C LEU A 401 21.64 9.25 5.20
N HIS A 402 22.08 7.99 5.10
CA HIS A 402 23.46 7.59 5.32
C HIS A 402 24.26 7.42 4.02
N ASN A 403 23.69 7.82 2.85
CA ASN A 403 24.30 7.68 1.53
C ASN A 403 24.73 6.24 1.19
N MET A 404 23.98 5.27 1.68
CA MET A 404 24.18 3.84 1.38
C MET A 404 23.50 3.47 0.06
N GLU A 405 23.84 2.30 -0.49
CA GLU A 405 23.12 1.73 -1.63
C GLU A 405 21.69 1.36 -1.21
N TRP A 406 20.70 1.73 -2.05
CA TRP A 406 19.28 1.54 -1.73
C TRP A 406 18.85 0.10 -2.00
N TYR A 407 18.37 -0.55 -0.97
CA TYR A 407 17.81 -1.90 -1.08
C TYR A 407 16.55 -1.91 -1.97
N GLU A 408 15.58 -1.06 -1.67
CA GLU A 408 14.34 -1.00 -2.42
C GLU A 408 14.35 0.19 -3.40
N ASN A 409 14.44 -0.10 -4.69
CA ASN A 409 14.51 0.88 -5.77
C ASN A 409 13.43 0.70 -6.84
N THR A 410 12.45 -0.19 -6.62
CA THR A 410 11.37 -0.48 -7.59
C THR A 410 10.28 0.58 -7.59
N HIS A 411 10.03 1.21 -6.45
CA HIS A 411 9.04 2.27 -6.30
C HIS A 411 9.67 3.67 -6.39
N PRO A 412 8.87 4.69 -6.81
CA PRO A 412 9.34 6.07 -6.85
C PRO A 412 9.88 6.55 -5.49
N PRO A 413 10.93 7.39 -5.46
CA PRO A 413 11.65 7.71 -4.23
C PRO A 413 10.94 8.69 -3.30
N LEU A 414 9.97 9.49 -3.78
CA LEU A 414 9.43 10.64 -3.02
C LEU A 414 8.85 10.24 -1.67
N GLY A 415 8.10 9.15 -1.60
CA GLY A 415 7.53 8.66 -0.33
C GLY A 415 8.62 8.31 0.68
N LYS A 416 9.71 7.67 0.23
CA LYS A 416 10.87 7.33 1.07
C LYS A 416 11.63 8.58 1.54
N VAL A 417 11.68 9.63 0.70
CA VAL A 417 12.25 10.93 1.09
C VAL A 417 11.44 11.56 2.22
N PHE A 418 10.12 11.47 2.21
CA PHE A 418 9.30 11.95 3.34
C PHE A 418 9.55 11.13 4.62
N ILE A 419 9.71 9.82 4.49
CA ILE A 419 10.08 8.96 5.62
C ILE A 419 11.48 9.33 6.12
N SER A 420 12.45 9.58 5.24
CA SER A 420 13.81 9.97 5.64
C SER A 420 13.83 11.31 6.39
N TRP A 421 13.04 12.31 5.97
CA TRP A 421 12.90 13.57 6.71
C TRP A 421 12.29 13.36 8.10
N SER A 422 11.35 12.44 8.21
CA SER A 422 10.74 12.08 9.49
C SER A 422 11.74 11.39 10.42
N ILE A 423 12.55 10.45 9.89
CA ILE A 423 13.63 9.80 10.64
C ILE A 423 14.69 10.83 11.05
N ALA A 424 15.05 11.77 10.17
CA ALA A 424 15.99 12.84 10.52
C ALA A 424 15.49 13.75 11.66
N ALA A 425 14.16 13.92 11.78
CA ALA A 425 13.57 14.77 12.81
C ALA A 425 13.34 14.04 14.15
N PHE A 426 12.99 12.75 14.13
CA PHE A 426 12.55 11.98 15.30
C PHE A 426 13.44 10.77 15.63
N GLY A 427 14.52 10.57 14.88
CA GLY A 427 15.41 9.42 15.00
C GLY A 427 14.90 8.17 14.25
N MET A 428 15.78 7.17 14.13
CA MET A 428 15.43 5.86 13.58
C MET A 428 14.67 5.04 14.63
N THR A 429 13.43 5.44 14.88
CA THR A 429 12.52 4.88 15.87
C THR A 429 11.18 4.51 15.22
N PRO A 430 10.38 3.60 15.81
CA PRO A 430 9.06 3.26 15.30
C PRO A 430 8.16 4.48 15.05
N PHE A 431 8.18 5.47 15.94
CA PHE A 431 7.50 6.74 15.72
C PHE A 431 8.11 7.50 14.54
N GLY A 432 9.45 7.54 14.47
CA GLY A 432 10.18 8.30 13.44
C GLY A 432 9.86 7.86 12.02
N TRP A 433 9.90 6.58 11.71
CA TRP A 433 9.60 6.12 10.35
C TRP A 433 8.12 6.11 9.98
N ARG A 434 7.18 6.19 10.97
CA ARG A 434 5.72 6.22 10.74
C ARG A 434 5.14 7.62 10.67
N PHE A 435 5.76 8.60 11.33
CA PHE A 435 5.19 9.94 11.51
C PHE A 435 4.77 10.60 10.18
N ALA A 436 5.61 10.58 9.15
CA ALA A 436 5.32 11.25 7.88
C ALA A 436 4.11 10.62 7.16
N GLY A 437 3.99 9.28 7.13
CA GLY A 437 2.85 8.57 6.56
C GLY A 437 1.55 8.87 7.32
N THR A 438 1.63 8.88 8.66
CA THR A 438 0.50 9.24 9.54
C THR A 438 0.06 10.69 9.32
N LEU A 439 1.00 11.62 9.19
CA LEU A 439 0.69 13.02 8.88
C LEU A 439 0.01 13.15 7.52
N ALA A 440 0.46 12.41 6.50
CA ALA A 440 -0.21 12.37 5.20
C ALA A 440 -1.66 11.86 5.34
N GLY A 441 -1.90 10.82 6.16
CA GLY A 441 -3.24 10.33 6.50
C GLY A 441 -4.12 11.39 7.15
N VAL A 442 -3.57 12.16 8.10
CA VAL A 442 -4.28 13.29 8.73
C VAL A 442 -4.63 14.36 7.69
N LEU A 443 -3.71 14.67 6.78
CA LEU A 443 -3.93 15.67 5.72
C LEU A 443 -4.94 15.19 4.64
N MET A 444 -5.14 13.88 4.49
CA MET A 444 -6.21 13.36 3.62
C MET A 444 -7.60 13.78 4.09
N VAL A 445 -7.82 13.94 5.39
CA VAL A 445 -9.15 14.31 5.93
C VAL A 445 -9.61 15.68 5.42
N PRO A 446 -8.87 16.79 5.58
CA PRO A 446 -9.27 18.07 5.00
C PRO A 446 -9.26 18.06 3.47
N ALA A 447 -8.34 17.32 2.82
CA ALA A 447 -8.32 17.17 1.36
C ALA A 447 -9.61 16.51 0.85
N MET A 448 -10.07 15.43 1.49
CA MET A 448 -11.33 14.76 1.16
C MET A 448 -12.54 15.65 1.44
N TYR A 449 -12.52 16.42 2.54
CA TYR A 449 -13.59 17.38 2.81
C TYR A 449 -13.72 18.41 1.70
N LEU A 450 -12.59 18.96 1.22
CA LEU A 450 -12.56 19.91 0.11
C LEU A 450 -13.08 19.26 -1.19
N LEU A 451 -12.70 18.03 -1.47
CA LEU A 451 -13.20 17.26 -2.62
C LEU A 451 -14.71 17.05 -2.53
N CYS A 452 -15.21 16.53 -1.41
CA CYS A 452 -16.64 16.30 -1.16
C CYS A 452 -17.43 17.61 -1.17
N LYS A 453 -16.90 18.70 -0.59
CA LYS A 453 -17.53 20.02 -0.63
C LYS A 453 -17.64 20.57 -2.05
N THR A 454 -16.64 20.35 -2.87
CA THR A 454 -16.65 20.73 -4.29
C THR A 454 -17.70 19.95 -5.07
N LEU A 455 -17.82 18.64 -4.79
CA LEU A 455 -18.83 17.76 -5.43
C LEU A 455 -20.26 18.09 -5.01
N PHE A 456 -20.52 18.12 -3.71
CA PHE A 456 -21.87 18.16 -3.17
C PHE A 456 -22.36 19.56 -2.81
N ARG A 457 -21.44 20.52 -2.62
CA ARG A 457 -21.70 21.92 -2.27
C ARG A 457 -22.46 22.14 -0.95
N ARG A 458 -22.79 21.09 -0.21
CA ARG A 458 -23.50 21.11 1.07
C ARG A 458 -22.61 20.60 2.18
N PRO A 459 -22.50 21.30 3.33
CA PRO A 459 -21.63 20.90 4.44
C PRO A 459 -21.92 19.48 4.95
N LEU A 460 -23.20 19.13 5.04
CA LEU A 460 -23.62 17.82 5.55
C LEU A 460 -23.12 16.66 4.68
N PHE A 461 -23.25 16.76 3.36
CA PHE A 461 -22.77 15.70 2.46
C PHE A 461 -21.24 15.67 2.38
N ALA A 462 -20.58 16.84 2.48
CA ALA A 462 -19.13 16.89 2.58
C ALA A 462 -18.65 16.20 3.87
N PHE A 463 -19.32 16.45 4.98
CA PHE A 463 -19.06 15.79 6.25
C PHE A 463 -19.21 14.27 6.15
N PHE A 464 -20.33 13.77 5.64
CA PHE A 464 -20.56 12.32 5.55
C PHE A 464 -19.57 11.62 4.62
N GLY A 465 -19.27 12.18 3.46
CA GLY A 465 -18.27 11.60 2.56
C GLY A 465 -16.88 11.54 3.19
N THR A 466 -16.49 12.59 3.91
CA THR A 466 -15.23 12.62 4.65
C THR A 466 -15.25 11.68 5.84
N PHE A 467 -16.35 11.64 6.59
CA PHE A 467 -16.51 10.75 7.74
C PHE A 467 -16.33 9.28 7.35
N LEU A 468 -16.93 8.84 6.25
CA LEU A 468 -16.78 7.46 5.77
C LEU A 468 -15.32 7.11 5.49
N MET A 469 -14.54 7.99 4.85
CA MET A 469 -13.11 7.76 4.65
C MET A 469 -12.34 7.82 5.97
N THR A 470 -12.64 8.82 6.83
CA THR A 470 -11.90 9.04 8.10
C THR A 470 -11.99 7.85 9.04
N PHE A 471 -13.13 7.18 9.07
CA PHE A 471 -13.39 6.02 9.92
C PHE A 471 -13.36 4.69 9.16
N ASP A 472 -12.82 4.68 7.95
CA ASP A 472 -12.52 3.45 7.24
C ASP A 472 -11.31 2.77 7.90
N PHE A 473 -11.44 1.46 8.17
CA PHE A 473 -10.37 0.69 8.82
C PHE A 473 -9.08 0.68 7.99
N MET A 474 -9.19 0.56 6.67
CA MET A 474 -8.03 0.54 5.78
C MET A 474 -7.27 1.87 5.85
N HIS A 475 -7.99 3.01 5.86
CA HIS A 475 -7.37 4.32 5.99
C HIS A 475 -6.55 4.43 7.29
N LEU A 476 -7.13 4.02 8.43
CA LEU A 476 -6.43 4.07 9.71
C LEU A 476 -5.23 3.10 9.75
N ALA A 477 -5.41 1.87 9.30
CA ALA A 477 -4.35 0.86 9.33
C ALA A 477 -3.18 1.24 8.42
N GLN A 478 -3.45 1.60 7.16
CA GLN A 478 -2.42 1.86 6.16
C GLN A 478 -1.63 3.14 6.44
N THR A 479 -2.29 4.20 6.95
CA THR A 479 -1.60 5.47 7.23
C THR A 479 -0.75 5.44 8.50
N ARG A 480 -0.87 4.42 9.34
CA ARG A 480 -0.04 4.23 10.54
C ARG A 480 1.19 3.36 10.31
N LEU A 481 1.40 2.90 9.08
CA LEU A 481 2.60 2.16 8.68
C LEU A 481 3.61 3.10 8.02
N GLY A 482 4.89 2.83 8.22
CA GLY A 482 6.00 3.53 7.56
C GLY A 482 6.16 3.09 6.10
N THR A 483 5.06 3.12 5.32
CA THR A 483 5.01 2.76 3.90
C THR A 483 4.79 3.97 3.02
N ILE A 484 4.96 3.78 1.71
CA ILE A 484 4.84 4.89 0.74
C ILE A 484 3.42 5.14 0.25
N ASP A 485 2.46 4.27 0.52
CA ASP A 485 1.11 4.28 -0.07
C ASP A 485 0.27 5.50 0.32
N SER A 486 0.47 6.03 1.52
CA SER A 486 -0.30 7.17 2.03
C SER A 486 -0.10 8.44 1.20
N TYR A 487 1.10 8.67 0.68
CA TYR A 487 1.43 9.91 -0.03
C TYR A 487 0.73 10.02 -1.39
N PRO A 488 0.79 9.01 -2.29
CA PRO A 488 0.09 9.10 -3.58
C PRO A 488 -1.43 9.23 -3.39
N VAL A 489 -2.03 8.57 -2.39
CA VAL A 489 -3.48 8.71 -2.12
C VAL A 489 -3.82 10.16 -1.75
N LEU A 490 -3.05 10.81 -0.87
CA LEU A 490 -3.21 12.21 -0.55
C LEU A 490 -3.13 13.09 -1.81
N PHE A 491 -2.11 12.88 -2.64
CA PHE A 491 -1.90 13.68 -3.84
C PHE A 491 -2.97 13.44 -4.91
N ILE A 492 -3.47 12.22 -5.06
CA ILE A 492 -4.60 11.90 -5.93
C ILE A 492 -5.86 12.65 -5.48
N ILE A 493 -6.19 12.62 -4.18
CA ILE A 493 -7.36 13.35 -3.63
C ILE A 493 -7.24 14.85 -3.93
N LEU A 494 -6.07 15.45 -3.68
CA LEU A 494 -5.81 16.86 -3.96
C LEU A 494 -5.89 17.18 -5.46
N SER A 495 -5.32 16.33 -6.31
CA SER A 495 -5.39 16.47 -7.76
C SER A 495 -6.84 16.52 -8.24
N PHE A 496 -7.68 15.58 -7.82
CA PHE A 496 -9.10 15.56 -8.17
C PHE A 496 -9.88 16.73 -7.57
N ALA A 497 -9.58 17.17 -6.36
CA ALA A 497 -10.22 18.34 -5.76
C ALA A 497 -9.99 19.60 -6.60
N PHE A 498 -8.76 19.81 -7.06
CA PHE A 498 -8.41 20.97 -7.91
C PHE A 498 -8.94 20.80 -9.34
N LEU A 499 -8.93 19.59 -9.91
CA LEU A 499 -9.50 19.33 -11.23
C LEU A 499 -11.00 19.62 -11.26
N LEU A 500 -11.75 19.19 -10.24
CA LEU A 500 -13.17 19.51 -10.12
C LEU A 500 -13.40 21.01 -9.96
N ARG A 501 -12.58 21.69 -9.15
CA ARG A 501 -12.66 23.15 -9.00
C ARG A 501 -12.46 23.84 -10.34
N TYR A 502 -11.48 23.40 -11.14
CA TYR A 502 -11.27 23.89 -12.49
C TYR A 502 -12.48 23.64 -13.39
N ALA A 503 -13.06 22.44 -13.37
CA ALA A 503 -14.21 22.06 -14.17
C ALA A 503 -15.48 22.88 -13.87
N TYR A 504 -15.57 23.46 -12.67
CA TYR A 504 -16.67 24.36 -12.29
C TYR A 504 -16.41 25.83 -12.57
N MET A 505 -15.26 26.21 -13.12
CA MET A 505 -14.95 27.58 -13.51
C MET A 505 -15.51 27.89 -14.90
N SER A 506 -15.86 29.15 -15.11
CA SER A 506 -16.37 29.64 -16.40
C SER A 506 -15.31 30.46 -17.11
N PHE A 507 -14.92 30.04 -18.30
CA PHE A 507 -13.97 30.79 -19.14
C PHE A 507 -14.52 32.16 -19.62
N TYR A 508 -15.84 32.39 -19.50
CA TYR A 508 -16.46 33.65 -19.88
C TYR A 508 -16.52 34.66 -18.76
N HIS A 509 -16.52 34.22 -17.50
CA HIS A 509 -16.71 35.07 -16.32
C HIS A 509 -15.49 35.12 -15.42
N ASP A 510 -14.63 34.10 -15.45
CA ASP A 510 -13.44 34.05 -14.62
C ASP A 510 -12.23 34.58 -15.41
N LYS A 511 -11.33 35.27 -14.70
CA LYS A 511 -10.06 35.75 -15.31
C LYS A 511 -9.23 34.49 -15.67
N LEU A 512 -8.67 34.46 -16.88
CA LEU A 512 -7.92 33.33 -17.41
C LEU A 512 -6.84 32.81 -16.45
N TRP A 513 -6.05 33.70 -15.84
CA TRP A 513 -5.03 33.30 -14.90
C TRP A 513 -5.58 32.57 -13.64
N LYS A 514 -6.82 32.90 -13.21
CA LYS A 514 -7.47 32.21 -12.09
C LYS A 514 -7.88 30.79 -12.44
N THR A 515 -8.13 30.47 -13.69
CA THR A 515 -8.45 29.12 -14.15
C THR A 515 -7.20 28.26 -14.25
N PHE A 516 -6.04 28.86 -14.55
CA PHE A 516 -4.77 28.13 -14.58
C PHE A 516 -4.33 27.61 -13.21
N VAL A 517 -4.61 28.32 -12.13
CA VAL A 517 -4.16 27.93 -10.78
C VAL A 517 -4.67 26.54 -10.38
N PRO A 518 -6.00 26.25 -10.38
CA PRO A 518 -6.46 24.91 -10.00
C PRO A 518 -6.03 23.84 -11.02
N LEU A 519 -5.92 24.16 -12.30
CA LEU A 519 -5.42 23.21 -13.30
C LEU A 519 -3.93 22.87 -13.05
N ALA A 520 -3.10 23.87 -12.80
CA ALA A 520 -1.69 23.67 -12.47
C ALA A 520 -1.50 22.90 -11.17
N LEU A 521 -2.28 23.20 -10.13
CA LEU A 521 -2.26 22.47 -8.87
C LEU A 521 -2.71 21.02 -9.04
N SER A 522 -3.75 20.77 -9.87
CA SER A 522 -4.16 19.41 -10.19
C SER A 522 -3.03 18.60 -10.86
N GLY A 523 -2.39 19.20 -11.87
CA GLY A 523 -1.24 18.58 -12.54
C GLY A 523 -0.03 18.38 -11.62
N PHE A 524 0.25 19.37 -10.77
CA PHE A 524 1.33 19.29 -9.79
C PHE A 524 1.13 18.12 -8.82
N PHE A 525 -0.04 18.02 -8.19
CA PHE A 525 -0.32 16.91 -7.27
C PHE A 525 -0.40 15.56 -7.99
N MET A 526 -0.88 15.51 -9.22
CA MET A 526 -0.85 14.27 -10.01
C MET A 526 0.60 13.83 -10.32
N GLY A 527 1.51 14.77 -10.50
CA GLY A 527 2.92 14.47 -10.74
C GLY A 527 3.69 14.07 -9.48
N LEU A 528 3.18 14.39 -8.28
CA LEU A 528 3.75 13.95 -7.00
C LEU A 528 3.28 12.56 -6.59
N GLY A 529 2.08 12.14 -7.00
CA GLY A 529 1.48 10.82 -6.74
C GLY A 529 1.83 9.82 -7.80
#